data_06a6980524c9b1a25bb2a3966eaf182c
#
_entry.id   06a6980524c9b1a25bb2a3966eaf182c
#
_cell.length_a   1.000
_cell.length_b   1.000
_cell.length_c   1.000
_cell.angle_alpha   90.00
_cell.angle_beta   90.00
_cell.angle_gamma   90.00
#
_symmetry.space_group_name_H-M   'P 1'
#
loop_
_entity.id
_entity.type
_entity.pdbx_description
1 polymer ?
#
loop_
_entity_poly.entity_id
_entity_poly.type
_entity_poly.pdbx_seq_one_letter_code
_entity_poly.pdbx_strand_id
1 'polypeptide(L)' 'MKEYALYRGDEFLKIGTLEELANYLKVERRTILFYASPTYLKRHNGNGYVVVKLD' A
#
# COMPACT_ATOMS: atom_id res chain seq x y z
N MET A 1 -0.75 -9.36 -14.44
CA MET A 1 0.12 -8.70 -13.46
C MET A 1 -0.69 -8.31 -12.23
N LYS A 2 -0.05 -8.36 -11.09
CA LYS A 2 -0.74 -8.03 -9.84
C LYS A 2 -0.79 -6.53 -9.64
N GLU A 3 -1.96 -6.04 -9.31
CA GLU A 3 -2.15 -4.61 -9.05
C GLU A 3 -2.57 -4.38 -7.62
N TYR A 4 -2.20 -3.22 -7.11
CA TYR A 4 -2.48 -2.82 -5.75
C TYR A 4 -3.00 -1.39 -5.75
N ALA A 5 -3.85 -1.08 -4.79
CA ALA A 5 -4.33 0.28 -4.59
C ALA A 5 -3.69 0.84 -3.33
N LEU A 6 -3.16 2.04 -3.44
CA LEU A 6 -2.52 2.72 -2.32
C LEU A 6 -3.45 3.80 -1.80
N TYR A 7 -3.67 3.76 -0.49
CA TYR A 7 -4.48 4.75 0.20
C TYR A 7 -3.69 5.36 1.34
N ARG A 8 -4.06 6.54 1.73
CA ARG A 8 -3.60 7.12 2.98
C ARG A 8 -4.84 7.38 3.82
N GLY A 9 -5.04 6.55 4.83
CA GLY A 9 -6.31 6.57 5.53
C GLY A 9 -7.43 6.19 4.56
N ASP A 10 -8.38 7.07 4.38
CA ASP A 10 -9.49 6.85 3.46
C ASP A 10 -9.25 7.44 2.08
N GLU A 11 -8.15 8.14 1.90
CA GLU A 11 -7.89 8.83 0.64
C GLU A 11 -7.16 7.94 -0.35
N PHE A 12 -7.72 7.76 -1.54
CA PHE A 12 -7.06 7.02 -2.61
C PHE A 12 -5.92 7.86 -3.18
N LEU A 13 -4.75 7.27 -3.31
CA LEU A 13 -3.58 7.96 -3.84
C LEU A 13 -3.16 7.46 -5.21
N LYS A 14 -3.03 6.15 -5.37
CA LYS A 14 -2.50 5.62 -6.60
C LYS A 14 -2.82 4.14 -6.72
N ILE A 15 -2.94 3.68 -7.96
CA ILE A 15 -3.10 2.26 -8.27
C ILE A 15 -1.95 1.85 -9.19
N GLY A 16 -1.46 0.64 -9.02
CA GLY A 16 -0.40 0.12 -9.87
C GLY A 16 0.26 -1.10 -9.27
N THR A 17 1.42 -1.47 -9.81
CA THR A 17 2.17 -2.61 -9.32
C THR A 17 2.95 -2.24 -8.06
N LEU A 18 3.51 -3.26 -7.40
CA LEU A 18 4.37 -3.02 -6.24
C LEU A 18 5.47 -2.03 -6.56
N GLU A 19 6.10 -2.22 -7.70
CA GLU A 19 7.21 -1.35 -8.11
C GLU A 19 6.74 0.08 -8.29
N GLU A 20 5.58 0.26 -8.89
CA GLU A 20 5.04 1.59 -9.10
C GLU A 20 4.72 2.28 -7.79
N LEU A 21 4.13 1.56 -6.84
CA LEU A 21 3.83 2.14 -5.54
C LEU A 21 5.10 2.44 -4.75
N ALA A 22 6.08 1.55 -4.84
CA ALA A 22 7.35 1.77 -4.16
C ALA A 22 8.04 3.02 -4.68
N ASN A 23 8.02 3.21 -5.99
CA ASN A 23 8.60 4.41 -6.60
C ASN A 23 7.82 5.66 -6.22
N TYR A 24 6.51 5.53 -6.15
CA TYR A 24 5.66 6.66 -5.79
C TYR A 24 5.98 7.18 -4.38
N LEU A 25 6.16 6.26 -3.45
CA LEU A 25 6.48 6.61 -2.06
C LEU A 25 7.98 6.72 -1.79
N LYS A 26 8.81 6.34 -2.76
CA LYS A 26 10.27 6.31 -2.62
C LYS A 26 10.70 5.38 -1.51
N VAL A 27 10.12 4.20 -1.48
CA VAL A 27 10.45 3.15 -0.52
C VAL A 27 10.70 1.85 -1.25
N GLU A 28 11.11 0.83 -0.52
CA GLU A 28 11.35 -0.48 -1.12
C GLU A 28 10.05 -1.24 -1.30
N ARG A 29 10.05 -2.21 -2.23
CA ARG A 29 8.85 -3.02 -2.49
C ARG A 29 8.39 -3.76 -1.25
N ARG A 30 9.32 -4.25 -0.44
CA ARG A 30 8.95 -4.95 0.79
C ARG A 30 8.19 -4.04 1.76
N THR A 31 8.47 -2.75 1.73
CA THR A 31 7.74 -1.79 2.55
C THR A 31 6.27 -1.72 2.11
N ILE A 32 6.04 -1.75 0.80
CA ILE A 32 4.68 -1.76 0.27
C ILE A 32 3.96 -3.05 0.71
N LEU A 33 4.64 -4.19 0.65
CA LEU A 33 4.06 -5.44 1.11
C LEU A 33 3.72 -5.39 2.59
N PHE A 34 4.56 -4.73 3.38
CA PHE A 34 4.28 -4.54 4.79
C PHE A 34 3.00 -3.74 4.99
N TYR A 35 2.80 -2.69 4.20
CA TYR A 35 1.58 -1.88 4.30
C TYR A 35 0.33 -2.67 3.91
N ALA A 36 0.49 -3.75 3.15
CA ALA A 36 -0.63 -4.61 2.79
C ALA A 36 -0.85 -5.74 3.80
N SER A 37 0.00 -5.84 4.80
CA SER A 37 -0.05 -6.91 5.80
C SER A 37 -1.25 -6.74 6.73
N PRO A 38 -1.96 -7.85 7.04
CA PRO A 38 -3.06 -7.77 8.01
C PRO A 38 -2.65 -7.23 9.37
N THR A 39 -1.44 -7.57 9.80
CA THR A 39 -0.92 -7.10 11.08
C THR A 39 -0.78 -5.59 11.09
N TYR A 40 -0.23 -5.05 10.01
CA TYR A 40 -0.09 -3.61 9.88
C TYR A 40 -1.46 -2.92 9.85
N LEU A 41 -2.38 -3.45 9.06
CA LEU A 41 -3.70 -2.85 8.92
C LEU A 41 -4.46 -2.82 10.25
N LYS A 42 -4.27 -3.83 11.08
CA LYS A 42 -4.88 -3.85 12.40
C LYS A 42 -4.32 -2.78 13.32
N ARG A 43 -3.01 -2.54 13.23
CA ARG A 43 -2.32 -1.64 14.16
C ARG A 43 -2.48 -0.18 13.80
N HIS A 44 -2.52 0.12 12.51
CA HIS A 44 -2.44 1.50 12.04
C HIS A 44 -3.73 1.94 11.40
N ASN A 45 -4.79 1.67 12.09
CA ASN A 45 -6.13 1.94 11.61
C ASN A 45 -6.28 3.41 11.22
N GLY A 46 -6.21 3.67 9.92
CA GLY A 46 -6.57 4.97 9.37
C GLY A 46 -5.51 6.05 9.38
N ASN A 47 -4.36 5.84 9.98
CA ASN A 47 -3.37 6.91 10.13
C ASN A 47 -2.12 6.76 9.28
N GLY A 48 -2.08 5.83 8.39
CA GLY A 48 -0.90 5.63 7.58
C GLY A 48 -1.27 5.13 6.21
N TYR A 49 -0.26 4.77 5.46
CA TYR A 49 -0.51 4.21 4.14
C TYR A 49 -1.12 2.82 4.26
N VAL A 50 -2.07 2.56 3.41
CA VAL A 50 -2.75 1.26 3.33
C VAL A 50 -2.67 0.78 1.91
N VAL A 51 -2.29 -0.47 1.71
CA VAL A 51 -2.21 -1.06 0.39
C VAL A 51 -3.21 -2.21 0.30
N VAL A 52 -4.02 -2.18 -0.74
CA VAL A 52 -5.03 -3.21 -0.97
C VAL A 52 -4.66 -3.97 -2.23
N LYS A 53 -4.59 -5.28 -2.12
CA LYS A 53 -4.33 -6.13 -3.28
C LYS A 53 -5.59 -6.29 -4.09
N LEU A 54 -5.50 -5.99 -5.38
CA LEU A 54 -6.66 -6.00 -6.26
C LEU A 54 -6.85 -7.32 -7.03
N ASP A 55 -5.81 -8.10 -7.19
CA ASP A 55 -5.89 -9.40 -7.87
C ASP A 55 -6.21 -10.51 -6.90
#